data_fbef78999e1dbd45a87d39054eb8cb16
#
_entry.id   fbef78999e1dbd45a87d39054eb8cb16
#
_cell.length_a   1.000
_cell.length_b   1.000
_cell.length_c   1.000
_cell.angle_alpha   90.00
_cell.angle_beta   90.00
_cell.angle_gamma   90.00
#
_symmetry.space_group_name_H-M   'P 1'
#
loop_
_entity.id
_entity.type
_entity.pdbx_description
1 polymer ?
#
loop_
_entity_poly.entity_id
_entity_poly.type
_entity_poly.pdbx_seq_one_letter_code
_entity_poly.pdbx_strand_id
1 'polypeptide(L)'
;AFYGCYDWHSSVHGHWLLARLARSFPDAEFAAAARAALARSLTSANIATEVEYLRGAGRASFERPYGLAWLLQLAAELRAWDDPQAREWAKALSPLEIESAQRIMAWLPKLNYPIRSGEHSQTAFAFGLIWDWAAATGDVGMIRLLDHRGRTYYAKDRGCALAYEPSGEDFLSPCLAEADF
;
A
#
# COMPACT_ATOMS: atom_id res chain seq x y z
N ALA A 1 5.04 2.95 -14.93
CA ALA A 1 5.89 3.27 -13.78
C ALA A 1 6.42 2.01 -13.13
N PHE A 2 5.54 1.09 -12.77
CA PHE A 2 5.86 -0.08 -11.95
C PHE A 2 6.10 -1.33 -12.80
N TYR A 3 7.37 -1.59 -13.13
CA TYR A 3 7.81 -2.72 -13.97
C TYR A 3 9.22 -3.17 -13.59
N GLY A 4 9.65 -4.29 -14.14
CA GLY A 4 11.01 -4.81 -13.94
C GLY A 4 11.19 -5.73 -12.73
N CYS A 5 10.12 -6.00 -11.98
CA CYS A 5 10.05 -6.98 -10.91
C CYS A 5 9.15 -8.16 -11.31
N TYR A 6 8.94 -9.11 -10.40
CA TYR A 6 8.11 -10.29 -10.66
C TYR A 6 6.67 -9.91 -11.03
N ASP A 7 6.10 -8.97 -10.30
CA ASP A 7 4.75 -8.44 -10.52
C ASP A 7 4.67 -6.93 -10.23
N TRP A 8 3.47 -6.38 -10.37
CA TRP A 8 3.24 -4.95 -10.19
C TRP A 8 3.52 -4.50 -8.76
N HIS A 9 2.98 -5.19 -7.75
CA HIS A 9 3.19 -4.82 -6.35
C HIS A 9 4.64 -4.98 -5.90
N SER A 10 5.37 -5.97 -6.41
CA SER A 10 6.81 -6.11 -6.14
C SER A 10 7.59 -4.89 -6.61
N SER A 11 7.21 -4.32 -7.75
CA SER A 11 7.79 -3.06 -8.22
C SER A 11 7.42 -1.88 -7.31
N VAL A 12 6.17 -1.81 -6.84
CA VAL A 12 5.74 -0.79 -5.87
C VAL A 12 6.54 -0.89 -4.56
N HIS A 13 6.75 -2.11 -4.03
CA HIS A 13 7.62 -2.35 -2.86
C HIS A 13 9.04 -1.82 -3.08
N GLY A 14 9.61 -2.10 -4.26
CA GLY A 14 10.93 -1.60 -4.62
C GLY A 14 10.99 -0.07 -4.60
N HIS A 15 9.99 0.60 -5.13
CA HIS A 15 9.92 2.06 -5.11
C HIS A 15 9.75 2.61 -3.69
N TRP A 16 8.90 1.99 -2.87
CA TRP A 16 8.78 2.35 -1.46
C TRP A 16 10.11 2.18 -0.71
N LEU A 17 10.79 1.04 -0.92
CA LEU A 17 12.09 0.78 -0.31
C LEU A 17 13.14 1.83 -0.71
N LEU A 18 13.22 2.17 -1.99
CA LEU A 18 14.13 3.21 -2.49
C LEU A 18 13.83 4.57 -1.85
N ALA A 19 12.55 4.94 -1.73
CA ALA A 19 12.14 6.19 -1.09
C ALA A 19 12.51 6.18 0.41
N ARG A 20 12.19 5.10 1.12
CA ARG A 20 12.49 4.92 2.55
C ARG A 20 13.99 5.00 2.83
N LEU A 21 14.80 4.27 2.06
CA LEU A 21 16.24 4.23 2.23
C LEU A 21 16.90 5.58 1.90
N ALA A 22 16.53 6.22 0.78
CA ALA A 22 17.06 7.51 0.39
C ALA A 22 16.68 8.63 1.36
N ARG A 23 15.50 8.55 1.99
CA ARG A 23 15.05 9.44 3.05
C ARG A 23 15.81 9.22 4.35
N SER A 24 15.96 7.94 4.76
CA SER A 24 16.55 7.58 6.05
C SER A 24 18.07 7.73 6.07
N PHE A 25 18.71 7.57 4.90
CA PHE A 25 20.17 7.59 4.75
C PHE A 25 20.57 8.47 3.55
N PRO A 26 20.35 9.80 3.64
CA PRO A 26 20.54 10.71 2.50
C PRO A 26 22.00 10.78 2.01
N ASP A 27 22.98 10.52 2.87
CA ASP A 27 24.41 10.58 2.58
C ASP A 27 25.01 9.21 2.19
N ALA A 28 24.18 8.16 2.11
CA ALA A 28 24.66 6.83 1.73
C ALA A 28 25.00 6.77 0.23
N GLU A 29 25.98 5.94 -0.13
CA GLU A 29 26.46 5.77 -1.52
C GLU A 29 25.31 5.42 -2.50
N PHE A 30 24.31 4.69 -2.05
CA PHE A 30 23.16 4.32 -2.87
C PHE A 30 22.12 5.44 -3.04
N ALA A 31 22.13 6.48 -2.21
CA ALA A 31 21.03 7.47 -2.15
C ALA A 31 20.82 8.19 -3.50
N ALA A 32 21.91 8.58 -4.18
CA ALA A 32 21.84 9.22 -5.48
C ALA A 32 21.25 8.29 -6.55
N ALA A 33 21.63 7.02 -6.56
CA ALA A 33 21.10 6.02 -7.50
C ALA A 33 19.62 5.72 -7.23
N ALA A 34 19.22 5.63 -5.96
CA ALA A 34 17.82 5.45 -5.56
C ALA A 34 16.94 6.62 -6.04
N ARG A 35 17.37 7.87 -5.81
CA ARG A 35 16.68 9.07 -6.29
C ARG A 35 16.56 9.09 -7.81
N ALA A 36 17.61 8.74 -8.52
CA ALA A 36 17.58 8.66 -9.99
C ALA A 36 16.62 7.60 -10.50
N ALA A 37 16.48 6.46 -9.82
CA ALA A 37 15.51 5.43 -10.16
C ALA A 37 14.07 5.92 -9.94
N LEU A 38 13.77 6.52 -8.79
CA LEU A 38 12.47 7.13 -8.50
C LEU A 38 12.10 8.21 -9.54
N ALA A 39 13.03 9.09 -9.88
CA ALA A 39 12.81 10.16 -10.85
C ALA A 39 12.46 9.64 -12.27
N ARG A 40 13.04 8.52 -12.68
CA ARG A 40 12.69 7.88 -13.97
C ARG A 40 11.29 7.28 -14.00
N SER A 41 10.86 6.74 -12.88
CA SER A 41 9.58 6.02 -12.77
C SER A 41 8.42 6.95 -12.44
N LEU A 42 8.56 7.82 -11.44
CA LEU A 42 7.49 8.65 -10.89
C LEU A 42 7.32 9.95 -11.68
N THR A 43 7.01 9.82 -12.96
CA THR A 43 6.67 10.93 -13.85
C THR A 43 5.16 10.99 -14.10
N SER A 44 4.62 12.18 -14.33
CA SER A 44 3.18 12.35 -14.62
C SER A 44 2.73 11.49 -15.81
N ALA A 45 3.56 11.35 -16.87
CA ALA A 45 3.24 10.53 -18.04
C ALA A 45 3.14 9.04 -17.67
N ASN A 46 4.12 8.50 -16.93
CA ASN A 46 4.10 7.11 -16.51
C ASN A 46 2.91 6.81 -15.60
N ILE A 47 2.60 7.71 -14.67
CA ILE A 47 1.47 7.54 -13.74
C ILE A 47 0.13 7.63 -14.47
N ALA A 48 -0.01 8.50 -15.47
CA ALA A 48 -1.22 8.53 -16.30
C ALA A 48 -1.47 7.17 -17.00
N THR A 49 -0.44 6.55 -17.53
CA THR A 49 -0.52 5.19 -18.13
C THR A 49 -0.94 4.13 -17.09
N GLU A 50 -0.43 4.21 -15.85
CA GLU A 50 -0.86 3.29 -14.77
C GLU A 50 -2.34 3.47 -14.42
N VAL A 51 -2.82 4.72 -14.35
CA VAL A 51 -4.24 5.01 -14.10
C VAL A 51 -5.12 4.45 -15.22
N GLU A 52 -4.75 4.66 -16.48
CA GLU A 52 -5.45 4.08 -17.64
C GLU A 52 -5.46 2.55 -17.56
N TYR A 53 -4.31 1.97 -17.22
CA TYR A 53 -4.20 0.52 -17.04
C TYR A 53 -5.15 0.02 -15.95
N LEU A 54 -5.18 0.64 -14.80
CA LEU A 54 -6.11 0.26 -13.72
C LEU A 54 -7.58 0.36 -14.16
N ARG A 55 -7.94 1.43 -14.88
CA ARG A 55 -9.31 1.66 -15.37
C ARG A 55 -9.74 0.74 -16.51
N GLY A 56 -8.83 -0.03 -17.07
CA GLY A 56 -9.11 -0.97 -18.15
C GLY A 56 -10.18 -2.01 -17.79
N ALA A 57 -10.89 -2.50 -18.78
CA ALA A 57 -11.92 -3.53 -18.61
C ALA A 57 -11.35 -4.80 -17.95
N GLY A 58 -12.12 -5.42 -17.04
CA GLY A 58 -11.73 -6.64 -16.32
C GLY A 58 -10.74 -6.43 -15.17
N ARG A 59 -10.35 -5.18 -14.83
CA ARG A 59 -9.32 -4.89 -13.81
C ARG A 59 -9.85 -4.38 -12.48
N ALA A 60 -11.13 -4.57 -12.20
CA ALA A 60 -11.72 -4.10 -10.95
C ALA A 60 -11.11 -4.72 -9.68
N SER A 61 -10.55 -5.93 -9.77
CA SER A 61 -9.88 -6.65 -8.68
C SER A 61 -8.35 -6.62 -8.77
N PHE A 62 -7.77 -5.95 -9.78
CA PHE A 62 -6.33 -5.90 -9.96
C PHE A 62 -5.66 -5.32 -8.72
N GLU A 63 -4.68 -6.05 -8.18
CA GLU A 63 -3.84 -5.69 -7.02
C GLU A 63 -4.59 -5.41 -5.70
N ARG A 64 -5.85 -5.79 -5.60
CA ARG A 64 -6.69 -5.53 -4.42
C ARG A 64 -6.65 -6.71 -3.43
N PRO A 65 -6.39 -6.46 -2.12
CA PRO A 65 -6.10 -5.15 -1.53
C PRO A 65 -4.61 -4.79 -1.50
N TYR A 66 -3.71 -5.77 -1.56
CA TYR A 66 -2.31 -5.71 -1.18
C TYR A 66 -1.49 -4.69 -1.98
N GLY A 67 -1.50 -4.79 -3.31
CA GLY A 67 -0.72 -3.89 -4.15
C GLY A 67 -1.23 -2.45 -4.07
N LEU A 68 -2.56 -2.26 -3.97
CA LEU A 68 -3.14 -0.93 -3.78
C LEU A 68 -2.77 -0.34 -2.41
N ALA A 69 -2.74 -1.17 -1.35
CA ALA A 69 -2.31 -0.75 -0.02
C ALA A 69 -0.83 -0.33 -0.02
N TRP A 70 0.04 -1.08 -0.68
CA TRP A 70 1.46 -0.73 -0.82
C TRP A 70 1.67 0.54 -1.64
N LEU A 71 0.84 0.80 -2.67
CA LEU A 71 0.91 2.07 -3.38
C LEU A 71 0.55 3.25 -2.48
N LEU A 72 -0.48 3.10 -1.64
CA LEU A 72 -0.83 4.11 -0.65
C LEU A 72 0.30 4.30 0.38
N GLN A 73 0.97 3.24 0.80
CA GLN A 73 2.14 3.33 1.67
C GLN A 73 3.33 4.05 1.01
N LEU A 74 3.57 3.83 -0.29
CA LEU A 74 4.54 4.63 -1.05
C LEU A 74 4.16 6.12 -1.06
N ALA A 75 2.89 6.44 -1.28
CA ALA A 75 2.41 7.82 -1.26
C ALA A 75 2.61 8.47 0.12
N ALA A 76 2.33 7.74 1.22
CA ALA A 76 2.59 8.19 2.58
C ALA A 76 4.08 8.47 2.83
N GLU A 77 4.97 7.59 2.36
CA GLU A 77 6.42 7.75 2.49
C GLU A 77 6.92 9.02 1.79
N LEU A 78 6.46 9.26 0.56
CA LEU A 78 6.85 10.44 -0.20
C LEU A 78 6.33 11.74 0.45
N ARG A 79 5.13 11.72 1.05
CA ARG A 79 4.56 12.87 1.77
C ARG A 79 5.30 13.18 3.08
N ALA A 80 5.77 12.14 3.77
CA ALA A 80 6.53 12.27 5.00
C ALA A 80 7.98 12.72 4.78
N TRP A 81 8.41 12.77 3.52
CA TRP A 81 9.77 13.18 3.17
C TRP A 81 9.82 14.69 2.88
N ASP A 82 10.38 15.47 3.79
CA ASP A 82 10.57 16.91 3.61
C ASP A 82 11.71 17.21 2.62
N ASP A 83 11.44 17.03 1.35
CA ASP A 83 12.37 17.15 0.23
C ASP A 83 11.62 17.67 -1.01
N PRO A 84 12.17 18.65 -1.75
CA PRO A 84 11.52 19.20 -2.95
C PRO A 84 11.23 18.13 -4.02
N GLN A 85 12.17 17.21 -4.24
CA GLN A 85 12.02 16.15 -5.23
C GLN A 85 10.96 15.13 -4.82
N ALA A 86 10.90 14.78 -3.52
CA ALA A 86 9.85 13.92 -2.99
C ALA A 86 8.46 14.53 -3.13
N ARG A 87 8.32 15.85 -2.93
CA ARG A 87 7.07 16.58 -3.17
C ARG A 87 6.62 16.53 -4.64
N GLU A 88 7.56 16.65 -5.59
CA GLU A 88 7.24 16.49 -7.02
C GLU A 88 6.81 15.05 -7.36
N TRP A 89 7.45 14.04 -6.79
CA TRP A 89 7.04 12.64 -6.97
C TRP A 89 5.67 12.36 -6.35
N ALA A 90 5.40 12.87 -5.15
CA ALA A 90 4.09 12.74 -4.51
C ALA A 90 2.99 13.39 -5.37
N LYS A 91 3.25 14.57 -5.94
CA LYS A 91 2.34 15.25 -6.87
C LYS A 91 2.12 14.42 -8.15
N ALA A 92 3.17 13.88 -8.73
CA ALA A 92 3.06 13.03 -9.91
C ALA A 92 2.27 11.74 -9.62
N LEU A 93 2.45 11.12 -8.45
CA LEU A 93 1.78 9.90 -8.02
C LEU A 93 0.30 10.10 -7.67
N SER A 94 -0.12 11.32 -7.32
CA SER A 94 -1.45 11.64 -6.79
C SER A 94 -2.64 11.09 -7.60
N PRO A 95 -2.68 11.12 -8.94
CA PRO A 95 -3.81 10.53 -9.68
C PRO A 95 -3.98 9.02 -9.44
N LEU A 96 -2.88 8.29 -9.32
CA LEU A 96 -2.91 6.85 -9.06
C LEU A 96 -3.21 6.54 -7.58
N GLU A 97 -2.72 7.36 -6.66
CA GLU A 97 -3.07 7.35 -5.24
C GLU A 97 -4.58 7.50 -5.03
N ILE A 98 -5.19 8.49 -5.67
CA ILE A 98 -6.65 8.73 -5.60
C ILE A 98 -7.42 7.54 -6.16
N GLU A 99 -7.04 7.02 -7.33
CA GLU A 99 -7.69 5.85 -7.94
C GLU A 99 -7.62 4.63 -7.02
N SER A 100 -6.47 4.40 -6.38
CA SER A 100 -6.26 3.28 -5.46
C SER A 100 -7.13 3.41 -4.21
N ALA A 101 -7.16 4.58 -3.59
CA ALA A 101 -7.99 4.85 -2.42
C ALA A 101 -9.49 4.69 -2.74
N GLN A 102 -9.95 5.23 -3.87
CA GLN A 102 -11.35 5.09 -4.30
C GLN A 102 -11.75 3.63 -4.52
N ARG A 103 -10.86 2.79 -5.06
CA ARG A 103 -11.11 1.35 -5.24
C ARG A 103 -11.25 0.63 -3.91
N ILE A 104 -10.39 0.93 -2.95
CA ILE A 104 -10.50 0.39 -1.58
C ILE A 104 -11.81 0.82 -0.93
N MET A 105 -12.15 2.10 -0.99
CA MET A 105 -13.40 2.64 -0.43
C MET A 105 -14.65 2.04 -1.08
N ALA A 106 -14.63 1.75 -2.37
CA ALA A 106 -15.75 1.13 -3.08
C ALA A 106 -15.88 -0.37 -2.83
N TRP A 107 -14.78 -1.05 -2.52
CA TRP A 107 -14.74 -2.49 -2.30
C TRP A 107 -14.98 -2.89 -0.85
N LEU A 108 -14.29 -2.25 0.10
CA LEU A 108 -14.26 -2.68 1.48
C LEU A 108 -15.66 -2.79 2.13
N PRO A 109 -16.64 -1.92 1.84
CA PRO A 109 -18.03 -2.09 2.33
C PRO A 109 -18.72 -3.37 1.85
N LYS A 110 -18.24 -3.99 0.76
CA LYS A 110 -18.82 -5.23 0.18
C LYS A 110 -18.18 -6.49 0.74
N LEU A 111 -17.05 -6.35 1.45
CA LEU A 111 -16.38 -7.49 2.08
C LEU A 111 -17.12 -7.85 3.38
N ASN A 112 -17.85 -8.94 3.39
CA ASN A 112 -18.64 -9.36 4.55
C ASN A 112 -17.78 -9.96 5.66
N TYR A 113 -16.71 -10.65 5.31
CA TYR A 113 -15.79 -11.31 6.24
C TYR A 113 -14.33 -10.95 5.90
N PRO A 114 -13.46 -10.76 6.90
CA PRO A 114 -12.05 -10.52 6.64
C PRO A 114 -11.38 -11.78 6.08
N ILE A 115 -10.34 -11.57 5.30
CA ILE A 115 -9.47 -12.64 4.81
C ILE A 115 -8.31 -12.76 5.79
N ARG A 116 -8.16 -13.95 6.39
CA ARG A 116 -7.18 -14.27 7.44
C ARG A 116 -6.07 -15.21 6.97
N SER A 117 -5.75 -15.20 5.68
CA SER A 117 -4.56 -15.89 5.17
C SER A 117 -3.31 -15.05 5.42
N GLY A 118 -2.14 -15.67 5.49
CA GLY A 118 -0.86 -14.97 5.54
C GLY A 118 -0.33 -14.55 4.17
N GLU A 119 -1.23 -14.42 3.18
CA GLU A 119 -0.92 -14.10 1.79
C GLU A 119 -1.35 -12.66 1.41
N HIS A 120 -1.15 -12.30 0.13
CA HIS A 120 -1.48 -10.98 -0.43
C HIS A 120 -2.93 -10.52 -0.21
N SER A 121 -3.87 -11.44 -0.06
CA SER A 121 -5.28 -11.12 0.17
C SER A 121 -5.61 -10.71 1.61
N GLN A 122 -4.66 -10.82 2.55
CA GLN A 122 -4.89 -10.56 3.97
C GLN A 122 -5.43 -9.15 4.23
N THR A 123 -6.53 -9.09 4.98
CA THR A 123 -7.24 -7.83 5.22
C THR A 123 -6.54 -6.95 6.26
N ALA A 124 -6.11 -7.51 7.40
CA ALA A 124 -5.54 -6.72 8.49
C ALA A 124 -4.23 -6.04 8.11
N PHE A 125 -3.32 -6.75 7.44
CA PHE A 125 -2.08 -6.17 6.94
C PHE A 125 -2.32 -5.00 5.97
N ALA A 126 -3.25 -5.19 5.01
CA ALA A 126 -3.62 -4.12 4.11
C ALA A 126 -4.22 -2.91 4.86
N PHE A 127 -4.98 -3.15 5.93
CA PHE A 127 -5.54 -2.09 6.77
C PHE A 127 -4.46 -1.25 7.43
N GLY A 128 -3.41 -1.87 7.99
CA GLY A 128 -2.29 -1.15 8.59
C GLY A 128 -1.63 -0.19 7.60
N LEU A 129 -1.28 -0.66 6.39
CA LEU A 129 -0.68 0.18 5.35
C LEU A 129 -1.61 1.34 4.91
N ILE A 130 -2.90 1.06 4.75
CA ILE A 130 -3.87 2.08 4.34
C ILE A 130 -4.12 3.07 5.48
N TRP A 131 -4.07 2.63 6.73
CA TRP A 131 -4.19 3.49 7.90
C TRP A 131 -3.05 4.52 7.96
N ASP A 132 -1.81 4.09 7.78
CA ASP A 132 -0.66 4.98 7.72
C ASP A 132 -0.83 6.08 6.68
N TRP A 133 -1.28 5.69 5.49
CA TRP A 133 -1.58 6.64 4.42
C TRP A 133 -2.72 7.59 4.80
N ALA A 134 -3.82 7.07 5.33
CA ALA A 134 -4.98 7.88 5.69
C ALA A 134 -4.65 8.89 6.80
N ALA A 135 -3.82 8.48 7.76
CA ALA A 135 -3.31 9.37 8.80
C ALA A 135 -2.39 10.46 8.23
N ALA A 136 -1.47 10.10 7.33
CA ALA A 136 -0.54 11.04 6.70
C ALA A 136 -1.24 12.07 5.79
N THR A 137 -2.37 11.71 5.19
CA THR A 137 -3.15 12.59 4.31
C THR A 137 -4.29 13.32 5.01
N GLY A 138 -4.66 12.88 6.22
CA GLY A 138 -5.84 13.37 6.94
C GLY A 138 -7.16 12.91 6.31
N ASP A 139 -7.18 11.76 5.62
CA ASP A 139 -8.41 11.19 5.04
C ASP A 139 -9.31 10.60 6.11
N VAL A 140 -10.13 11.44 6.71
CA VAL A 140 -11.09 11.08 7.76
C VAL A 140 -12.11 10.02 7.28
N GLY A 141 -12.45 10.02 6.00
CA GLY A 141 -13.38 9.05 5.41
C GLY A 141 -12.79 7.64 5.45
N MET A 142 -11.54 7.50 5.01
CA MET A 142 -10.82 6.21 5.05
C MET A 142 -10.57 5.76 6.49
N ILE A 143 -10.12 6.66 7.38
CA ILE A 143 -9.91 6.34 8.81
C ILE A 143 -11.17 5.75 9.44
N ARG A 144 -12.32 6.41 9.25
CA ARG A 144 -13.61 5.92 9.79
C ARG A 144 -14.02 4.57 9.21
N LEU A 145 -13.79 4.37 7.91
CA LEU A 145 -14.10 3.11 7.24
C LEU A 145 -13.24 1.97 7.80
N LEU A 146 -11.94 2.18 7.96
CA LEU A 146 -11.02 1.19 8.52
C LEU A 146 -11.33 0.89 9.98
N ASP A 147 -11.54 1.90 10.84
CA ASP A 147 -11.91 1.70 12.24
C ASP A 147 -13.21 0.88 12.36
N HIS A 148 -14.24 1.27 11.61
CA HIS A 148 -15.51 0.54 11.62
C HIS A 148 -15.36 -0.92 11.20
N ARG A 149 -14.64 -1.17 10.09
CA ARG A 149 -14.43 -2.53 9.58
C ARG A 149 -13.51 -3.35 10.48
N GLY A 150 -12.43 -2.76 10.98
CA GLY A 150 -11.52 -3.42 11.91
C GLY A 150 -12.24 -3.89 13.17
N ARG A 151 -13.03 -3.02 13.78
CA ARG A 151 -13.85 -3.40 14.95
C ARG A 151 -14.89 -4.48 14.61
N THR A 152 -15.53 -4.38 13.45
CA THR A 152 -16.52 -5.36 13.01
C THR A 152 -15.90 -6.74 12.81
N TYR A 153 -14.69 -6.79 12.27
CA TYR A 153 -14.01 -8.02 11.91
C TYR A 153 -13.27 -8.67 13.10
N TYR A 154 -12.57 -7.86 13.90
CA TYR A 154 -11.54 -8.38 14.81
C TYR A 154 -11.83 -8.15 16.29
N ALA A 155 -12.71 -7.23 16.68
CA ALA A 155 -12.90 -6.90 18.10
C ALA A 155 -13.38 -8.07 18.98
N LYS A 156 -13.91 -9.14 18.37
CA LYS A 156 -14.38 -10.34 19.07
C LYS A 156 -13.39 -11.50 19.02
N ASP A 157 -12.32 -11.39 18.26
CA ASP A 157 -11.36 -12.46 18.10
C ASP A 157 -10.57 -12.66 19.40
N ARG A 158 -10.34 -13.91 19.78
CA ARG A 158 -9.66 -14.32 21.01
C ARG A 158 -8.87 -15.59 20.77
N GLY A 159 -7.73 -15.71 21.44
CA GLY A 159 -6.96 -16.95 21.48
C GLY A 159 -6.48 -17.39 20.10
N CYS A 160 -5.92 -16.46 19.31
CA CYS A 160 -5.43 -16.77 17.98
C CYS A 160 -4.43 -17.93 18.00
N ALA A 161 -4.63 -18.92 17.11
CA ALA A 161 -3.87 -20.15 17.08
C ALA A 161 -2.49 -19.97 16.43
N LEU A 162 -1.61 -19.18 17.03
CA LEU A 162 -0.24 -18.90 16.53
C LEU A 162 0.57 -20.17 16.23
N ALA A 163 0.27 -21.29 16.91
CA ALA A 163 0.95 -22.56 16.66
C ALA A 163 0.67 -23.12 15.24
N TYR A 164 -0.34 -22.63 14.54
CA TYR A 164 -0.65 -23.03 13.16
C TYR A 164 -0.05 -22.08 12.11
N GLU A 165 0.65 -21.05 12.55
CA GLU A 165 1.30 -20.09 11.67
C GLU A 165 2.83 -20.28 11.62
N PRO A 166 3.46 -20.09 10.45
CA PRO A 166 2.84 -19.88 9.15
C PRO A 166 2.15 -21.15 8.62
N SER A 167 1.05 -20.99 7.87
CA SER A 167 0.33 -22.06 7.20
C SER A 167 0.68 -22.04 5.71
N GLY A 168 0.97 -23.23 5.14
CA GLY A 168 1.13 -23.40 3.71
C GLY A 168 2.08 -22.38 3.07
N GLU A 169 1.53 -21.45 2.29
CA GLU A 169 2.25 -20.41 1.55
C GLU A 169 2.29 -19.05 2.26
N ASP A 170 1.93 -19.00 3.53
CA ASP A 170 1.93 -17.76 4.32
C ASP A 170 3.33 -17.14 4.40
N PHE A 171 3.42 -15.86 4.15
CA PHE A 171 4.61 -15.02 4.39
C PHE A 171 4.38 -13.92 5.44
N LEU A 172 3.14 -13.79 5.92
CA LEU A 172 2.71 -12.93 7.02
C LEU A 172 2.00 -13.77 8.07
N SER A 173 2.02 -13.32 9.33
CA SER A 173 1.17 -13.88 10.37
C SER A 173 -0.19 -13.17 10.36
N PRO A 174 -1.31 -13.86 10.07
CA PRO A 174 -2.64 -13.27 10.22
C PRO A 174 -2.89 -12.75 11.64
N CYS A 175 -2.53 -13.54 12.64
CA CYS A 175 -2.72 -13.19 14.05
C CYS A 175 -1.95 -11.93 14.46
N LEU A 176 -0.69 -11.82 14.05
CA LEU A 176 0.12 -10.63 14.38
C LEU A 176 -0.36 -9.40 13.61
N ALA A 177 -0.77 -9.54 12.35
CA ALA A 177 -1.30 -8.43 11.59
C ALA A 177 -2.63 -7.90 12.16
N GLU A 178 -3.48 -8.79 12.71
CA GLU A 178 -4.70 -8.38 13.42
C GLU A 178 -4.40 -7.66 14.75
N ALA A 179 -3.32 -8.04 15.42
CA ALA A 179 -2.90 -7.42 16.68
C ALA A 179 -2.18 -6.07 16.45
N ASP A 180 -1.54 -5.89 15.31
CA ASP A 180 -0.83 -4.66 14.93
C ASP A 180 -1.80 -3.56 14.50
N PHE A 181 -2.89 -3.93 13.83
CA PHE A 181 -3.94 -3.02 13.40
C PHE A 181 -4.84 -2.59 14.55
#